data_15631ac97e8bf3937d2de4552362b9fa
#
_entry.id   15631ac97e8bf3937d2de4552362b9fa
#
_cell.length_a   1.000
_cell.length_b   1.000
_cell.length_c   1.000
_cell.angle_alpha   90.00
_cell.angle_beta   90.00
_cell.angle_gamma   90.00
#
_symmetry.space_group_name_H-M   'P 1'
#
loop_
_entity.id
_entity.type
_entity.pdbx_description
1 polymer ?
#
loop_
_entity_poly.entity_id
_entity_poly.type
_entity_poly.pdbx_seq_one_letter_code
_entity_poly.pdbx_strand_id
1 'polypeptide(L)'
;KFDIVIGARPIDKINSFSTKKKLLQKLGSYVVRIVSNTNVQDATSGFRALSKHAAEKIRIIDDYTYTLDMIISCGRKNMNILSVPIKVNPPTRESRLIESTFDYVLKSMKTIFRIFVIYSPLRFFMIVGSIFSSFGIILCLRWLVLFFIFEHSRTHMPSLVLASITLSIGFLFYGIGILSDLIS
;
A
#
# COMPACT_ATOMS: atom_id res chain seq x y z
N LYS A 1 -14.82 -8.57 -23.63
CA LYS A 1 -13.77 -7.75 -24.25
C LYS A 1 -13.01 -7.08 -23.12
N PHE A 2 -11.69 -7.20 -23.10
CA PHE A 2 -10.85 -6.60 -22.05
C PHE A 2 -10.28 -5.28 -22.53
N ASP A 3 -10.15 -4.33 -21.62
CA ASP A 3 -9.58 -3.00 -21.89
C ASP A 3 -8.06 -3.01 -21.74
N ILE A 4 -7.55 -3.79 -20.78
CA ILE A 4 -6.12 -3.99 -20.57
C ILE A 4 -5.84 -5.48 -20.35
N VAL A 5 -4.76 -5.95 -20.95
CA VAL A 5 -4.16 -7.27 -20.68
C VAL A 5 -2.75 -7.08 -20.15
N ILE A 6 -2.44 -7.69 -19.01
CA ILE A 6 -1.15 -7.58 -18.32
C ILE A 6 -0.47 -8.94 -18.30
N GLY A 7 0.75 -9.02 -18.78
CA GLY A 7 1.58 -10.22 -18.66
C GLY A 7 2.06 -10.40 -17.21
N ALA A 8 1.48 -11.37 -16.50
CA ALA A 8 1.85 -11.69 -15.13
C ALA A 8 3.07 -12.63 -15.11
N ARG A 9 4.17 -12.18 -14.51
CA ARG A 9 5.38 -12.99 -14.35
C ARG A 9 5.21 -13.94 -13.16
N PRO A 10 5.70 -15.18 -13.25
CA PRO A 10 5.70 -16.11 -12.12
C PRO A 10 6.81 -15.71 -11.12
N ILE A 11 6.57 -14.65 -10.31
CA ILE A 11 7.56 -14.02 -9.42
C ILE A 11 8.26 -15.05 -8.51
N ASP A 12 7.54 -16.06 -8.04
CA ASP A 12 8.10 -17.10 -7.17
C ASP A 12 9.12 -17.98 -7.88
N LYS A 13 8.94 -18.22 -9.19
CA LYS A 13 9.79 -19.10 -10.00
C LYS A 13 11.00 -18.38 -10.63
N ILE A 14 11.13 -17.07 -10.44
CA ILE A 14 12.24 -16.30 -10.99
C ILE A 14 13.45 -16.44 -10.06
N ASN A 15 14.45 -17.22 -10.49
CA ASN A 15 15.66 -17.48 -9.69
C ASN A 15 16.56 -16.24 -9.52
N SER A 16 16.52 -15.29 -10.45
CA SER A 16 17.31 -14.05 -10.39
C SER A 16 16.80 -13.01 -9.38
N PHE A 17 15.65 -13.26 -8.76
CA PHE A 17 15.09 -12.34 -7.78
C PHE A 17 15.45 -12.77 -6.36
N SER A 18 16.05 -11.85 -5.58
CA SER A 18 16.24 -12.07 -4.15
C SER A 18 14.90 -12.19 -3.43
N THR A 19 14.88 -12.87 -2.28
CA THR A 19 13.67 -13.04 -1.45
C THR A 19 13.03 -11.69 -1.09
N LYS A 20 13.86 -10.70 -0.74
CA LYS A 20 13.41 -9.32 -0.45
C LYS A 20 12.71 -8.68 -1.65
N LYS A 21 13.26 -8.84 -2.85
CA LYS A 21 12.67 -8.32 -4.09
C LYS A 21 11.33 -8.99 -4.41
N LYS A 22 11.22 -10.31 -4.23
CA LYS A 22 9.95 -11.05 -4.39
C LYS A 22 8.88 -10.55 -3.44
N LEU A 23 9.23 -10.38 -2.15
CA LEU A 23 8.31 -9.88 -1.14
C LEU A 23 7.81 -8.47 -1.45
N LEU A 24 8.71 -7.56 -1.83
CA LEU A 24 8.33 -6.17 -2.16
C LEU A 24 7.45 -6.08 -3.41
N GLN A 25 7.70 -6.90 -4.42
CA GLN A 25 6.84 -6.94 -5.60
C GLN A 25 5.45 -7.49 -5.30
N LYS A 26 5.36 -8.51 -4.44
CA LYS A 26 4.07 -9.03 -3.97
C LYS A 26 3.31 -7.99 -3.13
N LEU A 27 4.01 -7.33 -2.21
CA LEU A 27 3.44 -6.27 -1.39
C LEU A 27 2.96 -5.09 -2.25
N GLY A 28 3.78 -4.64 -3.20
CA GLY A 28 3.41 -3.58 -4.14
C GLY A 28 2.18 -3.94 -4.98
N SER A 29 2.14 -5.15 -5.53
CA SER A 29 0.99 -5.63 -6.28
C SER A 29 -0.26 -5.78 -5.39
N TYR A 30 -0.11 -6.17 -4.13
CA TYR A 30 -1.20 -6.24 -3.16
C TYR A 30 -1.79 -4.86 -2.86
N VAL A 31 -0.94 -3.87 -2.58
CA VAL A 31 -1.38 -2.48 -2.34
C VAL A 31 -2.10 -1.92 -3.57
N VAL A 32 -1.54 -2.12 -4.75
CA VAL A 32 -2.18 -1.66 -6.00
C VAL A 32 -3.55 -2.31 -6.19
N ARG A 33 -3.71 -3.61 -5.92
CA ARG A 33 -5.02 -4.29 -5.97
C ARG A 33 -6.05 -3.64 -5.05
N ILE A 34 -5.65 -3.34 -3.80
CA ILE A 34 -6.55 -2.70 -2.82
C ILE A 34 -6.96 -1.30 -3.31
N VAL A 35 -5.98 -0.51 -3.78
CA VAL A 35 -6.19 0.89 -4.18
C VAL A 35 -7.01 0.98 -5.47
N SER A 36 -6.74 0.09 -6.43
CA SER A 36 -7.40 0.08 -7.74
C SER A 36 -8.69 -0.73 -7.79
N ASN A 37 -8.98 -1.50 -6.75
CA ASN A 37 -10.09 -2.48 -6.72
C ASN A 37 -10.07 -3.44 -7.94
N THR A 38 -8.87 -3.95 -8.27
CA THR A 38 -8.64 -4.85 -9.41
C THR A 38 -7.97 -6.14 -8.97
N ASN A 39 -8.05 -7.20 -9.80
CA ASN A 39 -7.42 -8.50 -9.52
C ASN A 39 -6.06 -8.68 -10.23
N VAL A 40 -5.28 -7.61 -10.37
CA VAL A 40 -3.98 -7.67 -11.05
C VAL A 40 -2.98 -8.49 -10.25
N GLN A 41 -2.35 -9.49 -10.91
CA GLN A 41 -1.39 -10.38 -10.24
C GLN A 41 0.01 -9.78 -10.16
N ASP A 42 0.46 -9.04 -11.19
CA ASP A 42 1.77 -8.41 -11.27
C ASP A 42 1.63 -6.95 -11.72
N ALA A 43 1.48 -6.05 -10.75
CA ALA A 43 1.30 -4.63 -11.01
C ALA A 43 2.56 -3.95 -11.59
N THR A 44 3.73 -4.53 -11.38
CA THR A 44 5.02 -3.97 -11.83
C THR A 44 5.44 -4.46 -13.22
N SER A 45 4.67 -5.37 -13.83
CA SER A 45 4.94 -5.83 -15.19
C SER A 45 4.76 -4.70 -16.20
N GLY A 46 5.77 -4.47 -17.03
CA GLY A 46 5.70 -3.54 -18.16
C GLY A 46 5.11 -4.15 -19.44
N PHE A 47 4.91 -5.48 -19.49
CA PHE A 47 4.37 -6.15 -20.66
C PHE A 47 2.84 -6.07 -20.65
N ARG A 48 2.28 -5.16 -21.47
CA ARG A 48 0.86 -4.83 -21.48
C ARG A 48 0.34 -4.58 -22.86
N ALA A 49 -0.93 -4.91 -23.07
CA ALA A 49 -1.70 -4.53 -24.24
C ALA A 49 -2.91 -3.72 -23.80
N LEU A 50 -3.16 -2.60 -24.46
CA LEU A 50 -4.27 -1.70 -24.20
C LEU A 50 -5.20 -1.67 -25.41
N SER A 51 -6.51 -1.61 -25.14
CA SER A 51 -7.48 -1.24 -26.17
C SER A 51 -7.36 0.24 -26.51
N LYS A 52 -7.80 0.66 -27.71
CA LYS A 52 -7.82 2.08 -28.09
C LYS A 52 -8.61 2.91 -27.07
N HIS A 53 -9.75 2.41 -26.63
CA HIS A 53 -10.58 3.04 -25.61
C HIS A 53 -9.84 3.26 -24.28
N ALA A 54 -9.07 2.27 -23.81
CA ALA A 54 -8.28 2.40 -22.62
C ALA A 54 -7.14 3.42 -22.79
N ALA A 55 -6.44 3.37 -23.92
CA ALA A 55 -5.32 4.27 -24.21
C ALA A 55 -5.75 5.76 -24.24
N GLU A 56 -6.93 6.06 -24.75
CA GLU A 56 -7.48 7.42 -24.81
C GLU A 56 -7.95 7.94 -23.44
N LYS A 57 -8.36 7.06 -22.54
CA LYS A 57 -8.94 7.45 -21.25
C LYS A 57 -7.98 7.41 -20.08
N ILE A 58 -6.89 6.67 -20.17
CA ILE A 58 -5.91 6.56 -19.08
C ILE A 58 -5.15 7.88 -18.96
N ARG A 59 -5.04 8.38 -17.73
CA ARG A 59 -4.15 9.49 -17.37
C ARG A 59 -3.01 8.94 -16.51
N ILE A 60 -1.79 9.22 -16.91
CA ILE A 60 -0.56 8.93 -16.17
C ILE A 60 -0.12 10.23 -15.52
N ILE A 61 0.10 10.22 -14.21
CA ILE A 61 0.44 11.41 -13.44
C ILE A 61 1.95 11.47 -13.19
N ASP A 62 2.61 10.31 -13.08
CA ASP A 62 4.02 10.22 -12.71
C ASP A 62 4.75 9.26 -13.66
N ASP A 63 5.81 9.76 -14.30
CA ASP A 63 6.63 8.98 -15.25
C ASP A 63 7.32 7.79 -14.59
N TYR A 64 7.70 7.90 -13.33
CA TYR A 64 8.38 6.83 -12.60
C TYR A 64 7.43 5.68 -12.21
N THR A 65 6.16 5.98 -11.95
CA THR A 65 5.16 5.00 -11.49
C THR A 65 4.09 4.68 -12.53
N TYR A 66 4.35 5.01 -13.82
CA TYR A 66 3.36 4.88 -14.90
C TYR A 66 2.66 3.52 -14.94
N THR A 67 3.37 2.43 -14.59
CA THR A 67 2.80 1.08 -14.57
C THR A 67 1.72 0.92 -13.50
N LEU A 68 1.87 1.58 -12.38
CA LEU A 68 0.95 1.51 -11.25
C LEU A 68 -0.20 2.48 -11.45
N ASP A 69 0.10 3.72 -11.89
CA ASP A 69 -0.89 4.75 -12.19
C ASP A 69 -1.89 4.28 -13.25
N MET A 70 -1.39 3.58 -14.28
CA MET A 70 -2.22 3.00 -15.32
C MET A 70 -3.27 2.02 -14.73
N ILE A 71 -2.86 1.10 -13.87
CA ILE A 71 -3.77 0.13 -13.25
C ILE A 71 -4.78 0.84 -12.35
N ILE A 72 -4.33 1.82 -11.57
CA ILE A 72 -5.21 2.56 -10.65
C ILE A 72 -6.22 3.40 -11.44
N SER A 73 -5.76 4.08 -12.50
CA SER A 73 -6.65 4.83 -13.40
C SER A 73 -7.72 3.92 -14.04
N CYS A 74 -7.34 2.70 -14.43
CA CYS A 74 -8.28 1.73 -14.98
C CYS A 74 -9.28 1.21 -13.96
N GLY A 75 -8.81 0.89 -12.75
CA GLY A 75 -9.68 0.45 -11.67
C GLY A 75 -10.72 1.51 -11.30
N ARG A 76 -10.30 2.78 -11.18
CA ARG A 76 -11.21 3.92 -10.90
C ARG A 76 -12.26 4.14 -12.01
N LYS A 77 -11.93 3.77 -13.25
CA LYS A 77 -12.85 3.86 -14.40
C LYS A 77 -13.61 2.57 -14.67
N ASN A 78 -13.54 1.59 -13.76
CA ASN A 78 -14.19 0.27 -13.89
C ASN A 78 -13.89 -0.44 -15.22
N MET A 79 -12.65 -0.30 -15.72
CA MET A 79 -12.20 -0.97 -16.94
C MET A 79 -11.86 -2.44 -16.66
N ASN A 80 -12.11 -3.30 -17.64
CA ASN A 80 -11.84 -4.73 -17.53
C ASN A 80 -10.36 -5.05 -17.72
N ILE A 81 -9.72 -5.57 -16.67
CA ILE A 81 -8.30 -5.95 -16.69
C ILE A 81 -8.17 -7.47 -16.63
N LEU A 82 -7.33 -8.03 -17.49
CA LEU A 82 -6.96 -9.44 -17.49
C LEU A 82 -5.47 -9.62 -17.21
N SER A 83 -5.13 -10.52 -16.30
CA SER A 83 -3.74 -10.96 -16.08
C SER A 83 -3.51 -12.30 -16.76
N VAL A 84 -2.52 -12.37 -17.66
CA VAL A 84 -2.15 -13.57 -18.40
C VAL A 84 -0.75 -14.02 -17.97
N PRO A 85 -0.56 -15.28 -17.55
CA PRO A 85 0.77 -15.75 -17.18
C PRO A 85 1.71 -15.75 -18.39
N ILE A 86 2.90 -15.20 -18.21
CA ILE A 86 3.93 -15.15 -19.26
C ILE A 86 5.22 -15.85 -18.81
N LYS A 87 5.97 -16.36 -19.77
CA LYS A 87 7.34 -16.85 -19.54
C LYS A 87 8.29 -15.66 -19.45
N VAL A 88 9.29 -15.77 -18.58
CA VAL A 88 10.34 -14.75 -18.41
C VAL A 88 11.66 -15.36 -18.81
N ASN A 89 12.36 -14.69 -19.72
CA ASN A 89 13.70 -15.07 -20.10
C ASN A 89 14.70 -14.72 -18.98
N PRO A 90 15.82 -15.44 -18.86
CA PRO A 90 16.87 -15.07 -17.93
C PRO A 90 17.41 -13.67 -18.26
N PRO A 91 17.87 -12.90 -17.26
CA PRO A 91 18.41 -11.58 -17.49
C PRO A 91 19.68 -11.66 -18.38
N THR A 92 19.69 -10.90 -19.47
CA THR A 92 20.82 -10.83 -20.41
C THR A 92 21.87 -9.79 -19.97
N ARG A 93 21.53 -8.90 -19.02
CA ARG A 93 22.42 -7.86 -18.49
C ARG A 93 22.03 -7.50 -17.05
N GLU A 94 22.96 -6.91 -16.33
CA GLU A 94 22.67 -6.33 -15.00
C GLU A 94 21.75 -5.12 -15.11
N SER A 95 20.96 -4.90 -14.06
CA SER A 95 20.02 -3.78 -14.02
C SER A 95 20.78 -2.46 -13.81
N ARG A 96 20.64 -1.51 -14.72
CA ARG A 96 21.20 -0.16 -14.59
C ARG A 96 20.45 0.73 -13.59
N LEU A 97 19.23 0.33 -13.18
CA LEU A 97 18.36 1.13 -12.34
C LEU A 97 18.54 0.87 -10.84
N ILE A 98 19.28 -0.19 -10.48
CA ILE A 98 19.39 -0.66 -9.10
C ILE A 98 20.87 -0.84 -8.80
N GLU A 99 21.47 0.15 -8.18
CA GLU A 99 22.87 0.11 -7.74
C GLU A 99 23.02 -0.64 -6.42
N SER A 100 22.01 -0.59 -5.54
CA SER A 100 22.00 -1.25 -4.23
C SER A 100 20.64 -1.88 -3.92
N THR A 101 20.66 -3.05 -3.27
CA THR A 101 19.43 -3.70 -2.78
C THR A 101 18.71 -2.81 -1.76
N PHE A 102 19.44 -2.05 -0.96
CA PHE A 102 18.88 -1.15 0.04
C PHE A 102 18.14 0.02 -0.64
N ASP A 103 18.75 0.67 -1.63
CA ASP A 103 18.11 1.76 -2.39
C ASP A 103 16.85 1.30 -3.11
N TYR A 104 16.87 0.08 -3.65
CA TYR A 104 15.66 -0.50 -4.24
C TYR A 104 14.54 -0.67 -3.22
N VAL A 105 14.85 -1.20 -2.04
CA VAL A 105 13.86 -1.37 -0.96
C VAL A 105 13.29 -0.01 -0.56
N LEU A 106 14.15 0.98 -0.32
CA LEU A 106 13.72 2.32 0.11
C LEU A 106 12.86 3.02 -0.95
N LYS A 107 13.29 3.01 -2.21
CA LYS A 107 12.52 3.58 -3.33
C LYS A 107 11.15 2.87 -3.49
N SER A 108 11.14 1.54 -3.40
CA SER A 108 9.90 0.75 -3.50
C SER A 108 8.93 1.05 -2.35
N MET A 109 9.43 1.13 -1.12
CA MET A 109 8.61 1.48 0.05
C MET A 109 8.03 2.90 -0.08
N LYS A 110 8.86 3.87 -0.48
CA LYS A 110 8.42 5.25 -0.72
C LYS A 110 7.33 5.32 -1.79
N THR A 111 7.48 4.58 -2.87
CA THR A 111 6.48 4.51 -3.95
C THR A 111 5.17 3.89 -3.47
N ILE A 112 5.23 2.77 -2.76
CA ILE A 112 4.04 2.10 -2.19
C ILE A 112 3.31 3.04 -1.23
N PHE A 113 4.05 3.68 -0.33
CA PHE A 113 3.50 4.65 0.61
C PHE A 113 2.81 5.81 -0.11
N ARG A 114 3.50 6.43 -1.07
CA ARG A 114 2.95 7.55 -1.87
C ARG A 114 1.66 7.17 -2.59
N ILE A 115 1.63 6.01 -3.23
CA ILE A 115 0.44 5.51 -3.93
C ILE A 115 -0.71 5.35 -2.95
N PHE A 116 -0.46 4.74 -1.78
CA PHE A 116 -1.51 4.48 -0.81
C PHE A 116 -2.08 5.78 -0.23
N VAL A 117 -1.22 6.77 0.07
CA VAL A 117 -1.65 8.08 0.58
C VAL A 117 -2.41 8.87 -0.47
N ILE A 118 -1.94 8.89 -1.73
CA ILE A 118 -2.56 9.72 -2.80
C ILE A 118 -3.89 9.11 -3.28
N TYR A 119 -3.91 7.79 -3.49
CA TYR A 119 -5.05 7.16 -4.15
C TYR A 119 -6.08 6.55 -3.19
N SER A 120 -5.76 6.40 -1.92
CA SER A 120 -6.69 5.90 -0.90
C SER A 120 -6.41 6.52 0.47
N PRO A 121 -6.50 7.87 0.58
CA PRO A 121 -6.14 8.58 1.79
C PRO A 121 -6.99 8.13 2.99
N LEU A 122 -8.30 8.02 2.83
CA LEU A 122 -9.19 7.57 3.89
C LEU A 122 -8.74 6.22 4.47
N ARG A 123 -8.52 5.21 3.62
CA ARG A 123 -8.09 3.88 4.09
C ARG A 123 -6.74 3.93 4.80
N PHE A 124 -5.80 4.70 4.27
CA PHE A 124 -4.48 4.86 4.88
C PHE A 124 -4.59 5.46 6.30
N PHE A 125 -5.25 6.60 6.44
CA PHE A 125 -5.37 7.28 7.71
C PHE A 125 -6.26 6.53 8.71
N MET A 126 -7.28 5.82 8.25
CA MET A 126 -8.08 4.93 9.10
C MET A 126 -7.25 3.78 9.67
N ILE A 127 -6.37 3.16 8.90
CA ILE A 127 -5.47 2.10 9.39
C ILE A 127 -4.51 2.67 10.44
N VAL A 128 -3.85 3.79 10.14
CA VAL A 128 -2.91 4.42 11.07
C VAL A 128 -3.62 4.86 12.34
N GLY A 129 -4.77 5.52 12.22
CA GLY A 129 -5.60 5.93 13.36
C GLY A 129 -6.03 4.75 14.22
N SER A 130 -6.41 3.62 13.59
CA SER A 130 -6.81 2.39 14.31
C SER A 130 -5.64 1.78 15.10
N ILE A 131 -4.42 1.82 14.57
CA ILE A 131 -3.22 1.34 15.28
C ILE A 131 -3.00 2.17 16.56
N PHE A 132 -3.01 3.51 16.44
CA PHE A 132 -2.83 4.39 17.59
C PHE A 132 -3.98 4.26 18.60
N SER A 133 -5.22 4.20 18.13
CA SER A 133 -6.40 4.04 18.98
C SER A 133 -6.39 2.70 19.71
N SER A 134 -6.05 1.61 19.04
CA SER A 134 -5.95 0.29 19.65
C SER A 134 -4.89 0.27 20.75
N PHE A 135 -3.72 0.87 20.50
CA PHE A 135 -2.67 0.98 21.51
C PHE A 135 -3.12 1.81 22.72
N GLY A 136 -3.80 2.95 22.48
CA GLY A 136 -4.37 3.77 23.55
C GLY A 136 -5.44 3.06 24.36
N ILE A 137 -6.33 2.29 23.70
CA ILE A 137 -7.35 1.48 24.37
C ILE A 137 -6.70 0.40 25.25
N ILE A 138 -5.66 -0.29 24.75
CA ILE A 138 -4.93 -1.31 25.53
C ILE A 138 -4.32 -0.70 26.79
N LEU A 139 -3.71 0.47 26.70
CA LEU A 139 -3.13 1.17 27.84
C LEU A 139 -4.21 1.61 28.84
N CYS A 140 -5.35 2.08 28.35
CA CYS A 140 -6.51 2.47 29.17
C CYS A 140 -7.08 1.26 29.92
N LEU A 141 -7.30 0.15 29.21
CA LEU A 141 -7.78 -1.11 29.83
C LEU A 141 -6.78 -1.63 30.87
N ARG A 142 -5.48 -1.62 30.57
CA ARG A 142 -4.45 -1.98 31.55
C ARG A 142 -4.55 -1.13 32.80
N TRP A 143 -4.69 0.19 32.67
CA TRP A 143 -4.81 1.09 33.82
C TRP A 143 -6.08 0.77 34.62
N LEU A 144 -7.19 0.51 33.96
CA LEU A 144 -8.47 0.18 34.56
C LEU A 144 -8.41 -1.14 35.37
N VAL A 145 -7.76 -2.15 34.81
CA VAL A 145 -7.53 -3.44 35.52
C VAL A 145 -6.66 -3.23 36.76
N LEU A 146 -5.56 -2.47 36.62
CA LEU A 146 -4.68 -2.19 37.76
C LEU A 146 -5.38 -1.34 38.84
N PHE A 147 -6.25 -0.44 38.44
CA PHE A 147 -7.05 0.39 39.36
C PHE A 147 -7.99 -0.47 40.24
N PHE A 148 -8.67 -1.47 39.65
CA PHE A 148 -9.60 -2.32 40.39
C PHE A 148 -8.90 -3.43 41.21
N ILE A 149 -7.73 -3.92 40.78
CA ILE A 149 -7.03 -5.02 41.45
C ILE A 149 -6.09 -4.48 42.55
N PHE A 150 -5.42 -3.38 42.31
CA PHE A 150 -4.45 -2.79 43.22
C PHE A 150 -4.97 -1.45 43.70
N GLU A 151 -5.38 -1.32 44.96
CA GLU A 151 -5.91 -0.07 45.57
C GLU A 151 -4.99 1.17 45.48
N HIS A 152 -3.79 1.05 44.87
CA HIS A 152 -2.79 2.10 44.75
C HIS A 152 -2.73 2.68 43.30
N SER A 153 -3.80 3.32 42.85
CA SER A 153 -3.90 3.87 41.48
C SER A 153 -2.95 5.01 41.14
N ARG A 154 -2.35 5.66 42.16
CA ARG A 154 -1.48 6.85 41.95
C ARG A 154 -0.17 6.54 41.21
N THR A 155 0.33 5.31 41.26
CA THR A 155 1.60 4.91 40.63
C THR A 155 1.51 4.71 39.11
N HIS A 156 0.31 4.64 38.54
CA HIS A 156 0.09 4.31 37.13
C HIS A 156 -0.44 5.46 36.29
N MET A 157 -0.47 6.70 36.81
CA MET A 157 -0.89 7.90 36.10
C MET A 157 -0.17 8.14 34.76
N PRO A 158 1.15 7.89 34.61
CA PRO A 158 1.83 8.07 33.33
C PRO A 158 1.24 7.23 32.20
N SER A 159 0.72 6.03 32.50
CA SER A 159 0.11 5.17 31.48
C SER A 159 -1.23 5.74 30.99
N LEU A 160 -2.01 6.38 31.84
CA LEU A 160 -3.26 7.04 31.48
C LEU A 160 -3.01 8.28 30.61
N VAL A 161 -1.98 9.07 30.95
CA VAL A 161 -1.58 10.22 30.14
C VAL A 161 -1.13 9.76 28.76
N LEU A 162 -0.31 8.70 28.67
CA LEU A 162 0.11 8.14 27.39
C LEU A 162 -1.08 7.58 26.59
N ALA A 163 -2.05 6.94 27.25
CA ALA A 163 -3.27 6.47 26.60
C ALA A 163 -4.08 7.65 26.02
N SER A 164 -4.25 8.73 26.75
CA SER A 164 -4.99 9.90 26.26
C SER A 164 -4.31 10.54 25.05
N ILE A 165 -2.98 10.66 25.06
CA ILE A 165 -2.20 11.20 23.93
C ILE A 165 -2.36 10.31 22.71
N THR A 166 -2.21 9.00 22.85
CA THR A 166 -2.30 8.07 21.71
C THR A 166 -3.71 8.00 21.14
N LEU A 167 -4.75 8.06 21.96
CA LEU A 167 -6.14 8.16 21.51
C LEU A 167 -6.41 9.46 20.77
N SER A 168 -5.92 10.59 21.28
CA SER A 168 -6.04 11.88 20.60
C SER A 168 -5.37 11.89 19.24
N ILE A 169 -4.16 11.31 19.14
CA ILE A 169 -3.45 11.15 17.86
C ILE A 169 -4.26 10.26 16.90
N GLY A 170 -4.81 9.14 17.39
CA GLY A 170 -5.66 8.27 16.59
C GLY A 170 -6.88 9.00 16.02
N PHE A 171 -7.55 9.78 16.86
CA PHE A 171 -8.70 10.60 16.47
C PHE A 171 -8.35 11.67 15.43
N LEU A 172 -7.19 12.33 15.57
CA LEU A 172 -6.67 13.28 14.58
C LEU A 172 -6.44 12.61 13.22
N PHE A 173 -5.88 11.40 13.19
CA PHE A 173 -5.72 10.67 11.94
C PHE A 173 -7.05 10.33 11.26
N TYR A 174 -8.09 9.98 12.00
CA TYR A 174 -9.42 9.79 11.44
C TYR A 174 -9.96 11.07 10.81
N GLY A 175 -9.82 12.21 11.49
CA GLY A 175 -10.22 13.52 10.96
C GLY A 175 -9.46 13.87 9.66
N ILE A 176 -8.13 13.67 9.64
CA ILE A 176 -7.31 13.90 8.45
C ILE A 176 -7.75 12.97 7.31
N GLY A 177 -8.06 11.71 7.62
CA GLY A 177 -8.53 10.75 6.63
C GLY A 177 -9.81 11.18 5.95
N ILE A 178 -10.80 11.61 6.70
CA ILE A 178 -12.08 12.11 6.19
C ILE A 178 -11.87 13.37 5.35
N LEU A 179 -11.10 14.34 5.85
CA LEU A 179 -10.80 15.56 5.09
C LEU A 179 -10.07 15.28 3.77
N SER A 180 -9.09 14.38 3.80
CA SER A 180 -8.33 14.01 2.59
C SER A 180 -9.21 13.32 1.55
N ASP A 181 -10.18 12.53 1.97
CA ASP A 181 -11.12 11.85 1.06
C ASP A 181 -12.09 12.83 0.40
N LEU A 182 -12.50 13.86 1.14
CA LEU A 182 -13.38 14.92 0.62
C LEU A 182 -12.69 15.81 -0.42
N ILE A 183 -11.35 15.90 -0.41
CA ILE A 183 -10.55 16.72 -1.33
C ILE A 183 -10.10 15.91 -2.56
N SER A 184 -10.02 14.56 -2.47
CA SER A 184 -9.49 13.69 -3.53
C SER A 184 -10.53 13.37 -4.60
#